data_505d835864bdec7762d6ab9dc81721a4
#
_entry.id   505d835864bdec7762d6ab9dc81721a4
#
_cell.length_a   1.000
_cell.length_b   1.000
_cell.length_c   1.000
_cell.angle_alpha   90.00
_cell.angle_beta   90.00
_cell.angle_gamma   90.00
#
_symmetry.space_group_name_H-M   'P 1'
#
loop_
_entity.id
_entity.type
_entity.pdbx_description
1 polymer ?
#
loop_
_entity_poly.entity_id
_entity_poly.type
_entity_poly.pdbx_seq_one_letter_code
_entity_poly.pdbx_strand_id
1 'polypeptide(L)'
;DGIEVEQGTFKIKGYDGPVLECDRCEADMELKSGRFGKYFDCTNAECKNTRKLLANGEAAPPKEDPVQLPELECEKSEAYFVLRDGAAGIFLAANTFPRSRETRAPKVAELQRFRDRISEKFYYLADAPAEDHEGNLSVVRYSRKTKEQYVMTEIAVEGGKPKATGWTAKYVDGKWIEDIPKPKKKVAKKKATAKKKTAVKEK
;
A
#
# COMPACT_ATOMS: atom_id res chain seq x y z
N ASP A 1 -2.35 12.76 -38.16
CA ASP A 1 -1.15 12.78 -37.41
C ASP A 1 -0.62 11.38 -37.30
N GLY A 2 0.39 11.07 -38.12
CA GLY A 2 0.76 9.81 -38.67
C GLY A 2 1.15 8.71 -37.68
N ILE A 3 0.57 7.56 -37.89
CA ILE A 3 1.08 6.26 -37.47
C ILE A 3 1.94 5.76 -38.63
N GLU A 4 3.24 5.73 -38.45
CA GLU A 4 4.15 5.06 -39.38
C GLU A 4 4.30 3.61 -38.95
N VAL A 5 3.93 2.69 -39.83
CA VAL A 5 4.07 1.25 -39.63
C VAL A 5 5.32 0.78 -40.36
N GLU A 6 6.40 0.54 -39.65
CA GLU A 6 7.53 -0.22 -40.15
C GLU A 6 7.62 -1.56 -39.44
N GLN A 7 7.40 -2.64 -40.18
CA GLN A 7 7.67 -4.04 -39.76
C GLN A 7 7.16 -4.47 -38.39
N GLY A 8 5.86 -4.22 -38.08
CA GLY A 8 5.22 -4.75 -36.86
C GLY A 8 5.51 -3.99 -35.59
N THR A 9 6.15 -2.83 -35.66
CA THR A 9 6.34 -1.92 -34.54
C THR A 9 5.59 -0.61 -34.76
N PHE A 10 4.61 -0.29 -33.90
CA PHE A 10 3.94 1.02 -33.91
C PHE A 10 4.78 2.00 -33.10
N LYS A 11 5.26 3.08 -33.74
CA LYS A 11 5.83 4.20 -32.98
C LYS A 11 4.72 5.11 -32.47
N ILE A 12 4.43 5.04 -31.19
CA ILE A 12 3.54 5.98 -30.52
C ILE A 12 4.38 7.17 -30.09
N LYS A 13 3.95 8.41 -30.42
CA LYS A 13 4.69 9.64 -30.08
C LYS A 13 5.04 9.67 -28.58
N GLY A 14 6.34 9.51 -28.26
CA GLY A 14 6.87 9.45 -26.90
C GLY A 14 6.88 8.06 -26.26
N TYR A 15 6.76 7.01 -27.05
CA TYR A 15 6.97 5.62 -26.66
C TYR A 15 7.66 4.87 -27.80
N ASP A 16 8.87 4.41 -27.55
CA ASP A 16 9.71 3.68 -28.52
C ASP A 16 9.73 2.15 -28.25
N GLY A 17 8.84 1.68 -27.39
CA GLY A 17 8.71 0.26 -27.05
C GLY A 17 7.89 -0.53 -28.06
N PRO A 18 7.82 -1.87 -27.91
CA PRO A 18 6.99 -2.75 -28.74
C PRO A 18 5.51 -2.42 -28.55
N VAL A 19 4.69 -2.79 -29.54
CA VAL A 19 3.22 -2.78 -29.41
C VAL A 19 2.84 -3.62 -28.20
N LEU A 20 2.07 -3.05 -27.29
CA LEU A 20 1.66 -3.72 -26.07
C LEU A 20 0.30 -4.37 -26.28
N GLU A 21 0.24 -5.67 -26.12
CA GLU A 21 -1.01 -6.42 -26.08
C GLU A 21 -1.60 -6.39 -24.65
N CYS A 22 -2.91 -6.38 -24.58
CA CYS A 22 -3.65 -6.41 -23.34
C CYS A 22 -3.55 -7.81 -22.69
N ASP A 23 -3.04 -7.88 -21.49
CA ASP A 23 -2.90 -9.11 -20.70
C ASP A 23 -4.24 -9.79 -20.32
N ARG A 24 -5.38 -9.14 -20.60
CA ARG A 24 -6.72 -9.68 -20.30
C ARG A 24 -7.52 -10.14 -21.49
N CYS A 25 -7.33 -9.53 -22.65
CA CYS A 25 -8.15 -9.81 -23.83
C CYS A 25 -7.36 -9.78 -25.14
N GLU A 26 -6.03 -9.72 -25.08
CA GLU A 26 -5.11 -9.79 -26.21
C GLU A 26 -5.29 -8.67 -27.27
N ALA A 27 -6.22 -7.73 -27.04
CA ALA A 27 -6.39 -6.57 -27.90
C ALA A 27 -5.23 -5.58 -27.71
N ASP A 28 -4.97 -4.77 -28.73
CA ASP A 28 -3.93 -3.74 -28.66
C ASP A 28 -4.21 -2.73 -27.57
N MET A 29 -3.14 -2.14 -27.00
CA MET A 29 -3.22 -1.06 -26.04
C MET A 29 -2.70 0.25 -26.63
N GLU A 30 -3.45 1.33 -26.42
CA GLU A 30 -3.11 2.68 -26.83
C GLU A 30 -2.49 3.49 -25.71
N LEU A 31 -1.46 4.31 -26.03
CA LEU A 31 -0.88 5.24 -25.08
C LEU A 31 -1.76 6.47 -24.92
N LYS A 32 -2.26 6.71 -23.71
CA LYS A 32 -3.05 7.89 -23.34
C LYS A 32 -2.36 8.72 -22.25
N SER A 33 -2.72 9.99 -22.16
CA SER A 33 -2.27 10.89 -21.09
C SER A 33 -3.41 11.13 -20.10
N GLY A 34 -3.14 10.92 -18.81
CA GLY A 34 -4.09 11.16 -17.75
C GLY A 34 -3.52 12.07 -16.64
N ARG A 35 -4.33 12.36 -15.64
CA ARG A 35 -3.96 13.19 -14.48
C ARG A 35 -2.69 12.71 -13.75
N PHE A 36 -2.44 11.40 -13.78
CA PHE A 36 -1.31 10.77 -13.06
C PHE A 36 -0.17 10.35 -13.98
N GLY A 37 -0.11 10.90 -15.21
CA GLY A 37 0.89 10.62 -16.22
C GLY A 37 0.38 9.77 -17.37
N LYS A 38 1.29 9.29 -18.21
CA LYS A 38 0.98 8.45 -19.37
C LYS A 38 0.64 7.03 -18.95
N TYR A 39 -0.30 6.41 -19.64
CA TYR A 39 -0.73 5.02 -19.42
C TYR A 39 -1.23 4.40 -20.71
N PHE A 40 -1.16 3.09 -20.78
CA PHE A 40 -1.76 2.31 -21.86
C PHE A 40 -3.20 1.96 -21.48
N ASP A 41 -4.10 2.12 -22.44
CA ASP A 41 -5.53 1.81 -22.31
C ASP A 41 -5.90 0.77 -23.36
N CYS A 42 -6.63 -0.26 -22.97
CA CYS A 42 -7.07 -1.29 -23.88
C CYS A 42 -8.05 -0.72 -24.90
N THR A 43 -7.86 -1.04 -26.19
CA THR A 43 -8.76 -0.62 -27.27
C THR A 43 -10.11 -1.31 -27.23
N ASN A 44 -10.21 -2.46 -26.56
CA ASN A 44 -11.47 -3.14 -26.32
C ASN A 44 -12.30 -2.43 -25.24
N ALA A 45 -13.42 -1.81 -25.65
CA ALA A 45 -14.30 -1.03 -24.77
C ALA A 45 -14.89 -1.84 -23.59
N GLU A 46 -15.00 -3.15 -23.72
CA GLU A 46 -15.51 -4.03 -22.66
C GLU A 46 -14.44 -4.39 -21.63
N CYS A 47 -13.17 -4.43 -22.03
CA CYS A 47 -12.06 -4.87 -21.19
C CYS A 47 -11.66 -3.82 -20.13
N LYS A 48 -11.60 -2.54 -20.51
CA LYS A 48 -11.21 -1.40 -19.64
C LYS A 48 -9.91 -1.60 -18.85
N ASN A 49 -9.01 -2.46 -19.35
CA ASN A 49 -7.72 -2.68 -18.70
C ASN A 49 -6.76 -1.55 -19.01
N THR A 50 -5.99 -1.13 -18.01
CA THR A 50 -5.00 -0.05 -18.15
C THR A 50 -3.68 -0.43 -17.51
N ARG A 51 -2.55 -0.09 -18.17
CA ARG A 51 -1.19 -0.25 -17.65
C ARG A 51 -0.46 1.09 -17.65
N LYS A 52 0.21 1.41 -16.57
CA LYS A 52 0.95 2.67 -16.44
C LYS A 52 2.24 2.61 -17.24
N LEU A 53 2.63 3.72 -17.90
CA LEU A 53 3.97 3.90 -18.44
C LEU A 53 4.91 4.30 -17.30
N LEU A 54 5.96 3.52 -17.09
CA LEU A 54 7.00 3.78 -16.08
C LEU A 54 7.99 4.85 -16.57
N ALA A 55 8.75 5.40 -15.65
CA ALA A 55 9.76 6.42 -15.96
C ALA A 55 10.92 5.91 -16.84
N ASN A 56 11.15 4.59 -16.85
CA ASN A 56 12.14 3.94 -17.71
C ASN A 56 11.64 3.70 -19.16
N GLY A 57 10.42 4.13 -19.50
CA GLY A 57 9.81 3.94 -20.80
C GLY A 57 9.14 2.58 -21.00
N GLU A 58 9.06 1.73 -19.98
CA GLU A 58 8.40 0.42 -20.05
C GLU A 58 6.96 0.49 -19.51
N ALA A 59 6.13 -0.44 -19.98
CA ALA A 59 4.81 -0.62 -19.40
C ALA A 59 4.92 -1.27 -18.01
N ALA A 60 4.17 -0.78 -17.04
CA ALA A 60 4.07 -1.43 -15.74
C ALA A 60 3.62 -2.90 -15.91
N PRO A 61 4.04 -3.82 -15.05
CA PRO A 61 3.60 -5.21 -15.12
C PRO A 61 2.07 -5.30 -15.04
N PRO A 62 1.47 -6.38 -15.56
CA PRO A 62 0.04 -6.63 -15.44
C PRO A 62 -0.45 -6.49 -14.00
N LYS A 63 -1.62 -5.91 -13.83
CA LYS A 63 -2.27 -5.85 -12.52
C LYS A 63 -2.86 -7.22 -12.22
N GLU A 64 -2.46 -7.80 -11.13
CA GLU A 64 -3.10 -9.01 -10.63
C GLU A 64 -4.54 -8.74 -10.18
N ASP A 65 -5.40 -9.71 -10.38
CA ASP A 65 -6.76 -9.61 -9.89
C ASP A 65 -6.78 -9.60 -8.35
N PRO A 66 -7.73 -8.87 -7.75
CA PRO A 66 -7.85 -8.84 -6.30
C PRO A 66 -8.11 -10.23 -5.73
N VAL A 67 -7.36 -10.63 -4.72
CA VAL A 67 -7.58 -11.90 -4.03
C VAL A 67 -8.81 -11.78 -3.15
N GLN A 68 -9.81 -12.63 -3.41
CA GLN A 68 -11.07 -12.65 -2.65
C GLN A 68 -10.83 -13.32 -1.28
N LEU A 69 -11.21 -12.62 -0.22
CA LEU A 69 -11.08 -13.11 1.17
C LEU A 69 -12.44 -13.01 1.90
N PRO A 70 -13.42 -13.83 1.50
CA PRO A 70 -14.78 -13.77 2.07
C PRO A 70 -14.82 -14.06 3.59
N GLU A 71 -13.77 -14.66 4.13
CA GLU A 71 -13.63 -14.92 5.56
C GLU A 71 -13.24 -13.67 6.38
N LEU A 72 -12.89 -12.58 5.70
CA LEU A 72 -12.58 -11.28 6.32
C LEU A 72 -13.73 -10.31 6.08
N GLU A 73 -14.65 -10.26 7.01
CA GLU A 73 -15.77 -9.31 6.98
C GLU A 73 -15.32 -7.86 7.17
N CYS A 74 -16.01 -6.94 6.51
CA CYS A 74 -15.82 -5.51 6.71
C CYS A 74 -16.49 -5.06 8.01
N GLU A 75 -15.88 -4.10 8.72
CA GLU A 75 -16.40 -3.61 10.00
C GLU A 75 -17.58 -2.62 9.83
N LYS A 76 -17.67 -1.97 8.65
CA LYS A 76 -18.62 -0.87 8.40
C LYS A 76 -19.68 -1.19 7.34
N SER A 77 -19.62 -2.38 6.77
CA SER A 77 -20.54 -2.79 5.70
C SER A 77 -20.69 -4.31 5.69
N GLU A 78 -21.81 -4.80 5.17
CA GLU A 78 -22.05 -6.24 4.92
C GLU A 78 -21.23 -6.76 3.72
N ALA A 79 -19.99 -6.33 3.61
CA ALA A 79 -19.05 -6.70 2.56
C ALA A 79 -17.90 -7.49 3.17
N TYR A 80 -17.11 -8.13 2.35
CA TYR A 80 -15.86 -8.76 2.76
C TYR A 80 -14.66 -8.06 2.11
N PHE A 81 -13.48 -8.31 2.65
CA PHE A 81 -12.27 -7.74 2.12
C PHE A 81 -11.71 -8.51 0.93
N VAL A 82 -11.14 -7.77 0.00
CA VAL A 82 -10.28 -8.30 -1.07
C VAL A 82 -8.89 -7.71 -0.91
N LEU A 83 -7.86 -8.52 -1.09
CA LEU A 83 -6.48 -8.07 -1.09
C LEU A 83 -6.15 -7.51 -2.47
N ARG A 84 -5.64 -6.29 -2.50
CA ARG A 84 -5.22 -5.58 -3.72
C ARG A 84 -3.76 -5.17 -3.62
N ASP A 85 -3.10 -5.18 -4.78
CA ASP A 85 -1.78 -4.57 -4.94
C ASP A 85 -1.96 -3.15 -5.48
N GLY A 86 -1.45 -2.16 -4.76
CA GLY A 86 -1.55 -0.75 -5.09
C GLY A 86 -0.19 -0.05 -5.13
N ALA A 87 -0.19 1.21 -5.53
CA ALA A 87 1.03 2.02 -5.61
C ALA A 87 1.79 2.18 -4.27
N ALA A 88 1.11 1.93 -3.16
CA ALA A 88 1.68 1.95 -1.80
C ALA A 88 1.70 0.55 -1.17
N GLY A 89 1.93 -0.48 -1.98
CA GLY A 89 1.94 -1.87 -1.53
C GLY A 89 0.55 -2.48 -1.38
N ILE A 90 0.50 -3.65 -0.75
CA ILE A 90 -0.75 -4.39 -0.58
C ILE A 90 -1.66 -3.75 0.47
N PHE A 91 -2.95 -3.84 0.23
CA PHE A 91 -3.98 -3.36 1.15
C PHE A 91 -5.27 -4.17 0.99
N LEU A 92 -6.08 -4.17 2.03
CA LEU A 92 -7.41 -4.74 2.02
C LEU A 92 -8.44 -3.65 1.67
N ALA A 93 -9.36 -3.95 0.77
CA ALA A 93 -10.46 -3.08 0.38
C ALA A 93 -11.76 -3.86 0.35
N ALA A 94 -12.89 -3.20 0.62
CA ALA A 94 -14.20 -3.84 0.48
C ALA A 94 -14.43 -4.29 -0.97
N ASN A 95 -14.97 -5.52 -1.15
CA ASN A 95 -15.29 -6.07 -2.47
C ASN A 95 -16.36 -5.26 -3.22
N THR A 96 -17.15 -4.50 -2.49
CA THR A 96 -18.25 -3.66 -3.02
C THR A 96 -17.82 -2.25 -3.42
N PHE A 97 -16.50 -1.96 -3.50
CA PHE A 97 -16.04 -0.66 -3.99
C PHE A 97 -16.67 -0.32 -5.36
N PRO A 98 -17.17 0.91 -5.58
CA PRO A 98 -17.06 2.12 -4.75
C PRO A 98 -18.19 2.34 -3.71
N ARG A 99 -19.14 1.42 -3.55
CA ARG A 99 -20.23 1.55 -2.56
C ARG A 99 -19.67 1.66 -1.14
N SER A 100 -18.86 0.69 -0.74
CA SER A 100 -18.06 0.78 0.46
C SER A 100 -16.62 1.18 0.09
N ARG A 101 -16.11 2.20 0.77
CA ARG A 101 -14.72 2.65 0.62
C ARG A 101 -13.85 2.21 1.80
N GLU A 102 -14.29 1.19 2.51
CA GLU A 102 -13.55 0.65 3.63
C GLU A 102 -12.24 0.02 3.16
N THR A 103 -11.13 0.49 3.73
CA THR A 103 -9.81 -0.02 3.43
C THR A 103 -8.99 -0.08 4.70
N ARG A 104 -8.15 -1.09 4.82
CA ARG A 104 -7.17 -1.21 5.91
C ARG A 104 -5.91 -1.92 5.45
N ALA A 105 -4.87 -1.82 6.27
CA ALA A 105 -3.68 -2.63 6.09
C ALA A 105 -3.97 -4.10 6.45
N PRO A 106 -3.41 -5.08 5.72
CA PRO A 106 -3.49 -6.46 6.13
C PRO A 106 -2.60 -6.72 7.35
N LYS A 107 -3.07 -7.59 8.25
CA LYS A 107 -2.26 -8.13 9.33
C LYS A 107 -1.39 -9.26 8.80
N VAL A 108 -0.18 -9.42 9.35
CA VAL A 108 0.70 -10.52 8.93
C VAL A 108 0.05 -11.89 9.18
N ALA A 109 -0.62 -12.06 10.30
CA ALA A 109 -1.36 -13.30 10.60
C ALA A 109 -2.45 -13.63 9.56
N GLU A 110 -3.09 -12.61 8.95
CA GLU A 110 -4.05 -12.81 7.86
C GLU A 110 -3.34 -13.28 6.59
N LEU A 111 -2.18 -12.69 6.25
CA LEU A 111 -1.38 -13.12 5.09
C LEU A 111 -0.87 -14.56 5.27
N GLN A 112 -0.49 -14.95 6.48
CA GLN A 112 -0.11 -16.34 6.81
C GLN A 112 -1.27 -17.29 6.61
N ARG A 113 -2.47 -16.94 7.10
CA ARG A 113 -3.68 -17.74 6.97
C ARG A 113 -4.09 -17.97 5.51
N PHE A 114 -3.89 -16.98 4.64
CA PHE A 114 -4.29 -17.03 3.23
C PHE A 114 -3.10 -17.13 2.28
N ARG A 115 -1.98 -17.69 2.74
CA ARG A 115 -0.75 -17.80 1.96
C ARG A 115 -0.94 -18.52 0.63
N ASP A 116 -1.79 -19.51 0.59
CA ASP A 116 -2.13 -20.29 -0.61
C ASP A 116 -2.88 -19.52 -1.70
N ARG A 117 -3.47 -18.37 -1.35
CA ARG A 117 -4.25 -17.53 -2.26
C ARG A 117 -3.50 -16.28 -2.71
N ILE A 118 -2.50 -15.81 -1.96
CA ILE A 118 -1.74 -14.62 -2.31
C ILE A 118 -0.66 -14.95 -3.33
N SER A 119 -0.25 -13.95 -4.13
CA SER A 119 0.83 -14.10 -5.09
C SER A 119 2.17 -14.35 -4.39
N GLU A 120 3.02 -15.20 -4.98
CA GLU A 120 4.35 -15.58 -4.46
C GLU A 120 5.24 -14.36 -4.16
N LYS A 121 5.10 -13.29 -4.93
CA LYS A 121 5.83 -12.03 -4.70
C LYS A 121 5.56 -11.41 -3.33
N PHE A 122 4.47 -11.81 -2.64
CA PHE A 122 4.12 -11.34 -1.29
C PHE A 122 4.36 -12.37 -0.20
N TYR A 123 4.90 -13.53 -0.51
CA TYR A 123 5.20 -14.56 0.49
C TYR A 123 6.14 -14.05 1.58
N TYR A 124 7.10 -13.19 1.21
CA TYR A 124 7.98 -12.59 2.19
C TYR A 124 7.23 -11.78 3.27
N LEU A 125 6.07 -11.17 2.94
CA LEU A 125 5.23 -10.46 3.92
C LEU A 125 4.47 -11.43 4.83
N ALA A 126 4.09 -12.60 4.32
CA ALA A 126 3.52 -13.65 5.14
C ALA A 126 4.57 -14.30 6.07
N ASP A 127 5.85 -14.28 5.67
CA ASP A 127 6.96 -14.79 6.50
C ASP A 127 7.48 -13.75 7.52
N ALA A 128 6.87 -12.56 7.57
CA ALA A 128 7.20 -11.54 8.57
C ALA A 128 6.79 -11.98 9.98
N PRO A 129 7.40 -11.40 11.03
CA PRO A 129 6.93 -11.60 12.40
C PRO A 129 5.47 -11.15 12.55
N ALA A 130 4.58 -12.07 12.98
CA ALA A 130 3.16 -11.78 13.14
C ALA A 130 2.84 -10.93 14.36
N GLU A 131 3.72 -10.95 15.34
CA GLU A 131 3.58 -10.26 16.63
C GLU A 131 4.94 -9.70 17.07
N ASP A 132 4.90 -8.70 17.94
CA ASP A 132 6.08 -8.22 18.65
C ASP A 132 6.29 -9.01 19.97
N HIS A 133 7.33 -8.66 20.72
CA HIS A 133 7.67 -9.32 22.00
C HIS A 133 6.61 -9.18 23.10
N GLU A 134 5.65 -8.25 22.92
CA GLU A 134 4.54 -8.01 23.86
C GLU A 134 3.23 -8.67 23.37
N GLY A 135 3.24 -9.38 22.23
CA GLY A 135 2.07 -10.02 21.64
C GLY A 135 1.16 -9.07 20.85
N ASN A 136 1.64 -7.88 20.48
CA ASN A 136 0.88 -6.98 19.63
C ASN A 136 0.97 -7.42 18.18
N LEU A 137 -0.19 -7.45 17.47
CA LEU A 137 -0.26 -7.92 16.10
C LEU A 137 0.44 -6.97 15.12
N SER A 138 1.20 -7.55 14.20
CA SER A 138 1.87 -6.83 13.12
C SER A 138 0.94 -6.54 11.96
N VAL A 139 1.05 -5.33 11.41
CA VAL A 139 0.35 -4.87 10.21
C VAL A 139 1.36 -4.44 9.14
N VAL A 140 1.03 -4.70 7.87
CA VAL A 140 1.86 -4.28 6.75
C VAL A 140 1.69 -2.80 6.49
N ARG A 141 2.81 -2.09 6.31
CA ARG A 141 2.85 -0.65 6.00
C ARG A 141 3.79 -0.40 4.83
N TYR A 142 3.69 0.77 4.24
CA TYR A 142 4.54 1.22 3.14
C TYR A 142 5.29 2.48 3.50
N SER A 143 6.60 2.45 3.31
CA SER A 143 7.48 3.59 3.49
C SER A 143 7.60 4.39 2.19
N ARG A 144 7.07 5.60 2.15
CA ARG A 144 7.22 6.51 0.99
C ARG A 144 8.67 6.91 0.74
N LYS A 145 9.51 6.88 1.78
CA LYS A 145 10.92 7.26 1.71
C LYS A 145 11.76 6.19 1.03
N THR A 146 11.60 4.92 1.45
CA THR A 146 12.36 3.78 0.90
C THR A 146 11.63 3.10 -0.25
N LYS A 147 10.32 3.39 -0.44
CA LYS A 147 9.40 2.73 -1.39
C LYS A 147 9.27 1.23 -1.18
N GLU A 148 9.40 0.80 0.07
CA GLU A 148 9.35 -0.60 0.48
C GLU A 148 8.22 -0.84 1.45
N GLN A 149 7.73 -2.07 1.49
CA GLN A 149 6.80 -2.52 2.50
C GLN A 149 7.58 -3.03 3.72
N TYR A 150 7.06 -2.74 4.89
CA TYR A 150 7.59 -3.15 6.18
C TYR A 150 6.44 -3.51 7.11
N VAL A 151 6.72 -4.12 8.23
CA VAL A 151 5.70 -4.42 9.24
C VAL A 151 5.95 -3.61 10.50
N MET A 152 4.87 -3.28 11.18
CA MET A 152 4.90 -2.60 12.46
C MET A 152 3.74 -3.06 13.33
N THR A 153 3.86 -2.91 14.64
CA THR A 153 2.78 -3.25 15.57
C THR A 153 2.01 -2.01 16.01
N GLU A 154 0.71 -2.21 16.20
CA GLU A 154 -0.22 -1.18 16.61
C GLU A 154 -1.10 -1.68 17.75
N ILE A 155 -1.35 -0.82 18.73
CA ILE A 155 -2.27 -1.08 19.84
C ILE A 155 -3.60 -0.41 19.54
N ALA A 156 -4.70 -1.15 19.66
CA ALA A 156 -6.03 -0.58 19.57
C ALA A 156 -6.26 0.44 20.71
N VAL A 157 -6.86 1.59 20.37
CA VAL A 157 -7.21 2.62 21.32
C VAL A 157 -8.72 2.81 21.26
N GLU A 158 -9.37 2.68 22.41
CA GLU A 158 -10.82 2.85 22.53
C GLU A 158 -11.24 4.24 22.01
N GLY A 159 -12.16 4.25 21.02
CA GLY A 159 -12.67 5.47 20.39
C GLY A 159 -11.67 6.25 19.52
N GLY A 160 -10.48 5.70 19.25
CA GLY A 160 -9.42 6.37 18.50
C GLY A 160 -8.78 5.52 17.40
N LYS A 161 -7.84 6.15 16.69
CA LYS A 161 -7.00 5.42 15.72
C LYS A 161 -5.98 4.57 16.47
N PRO A 162 -5.64 3.36 15.97
CA PRO A 162 -4.58 2.54 16.54
C PRO A 162 -3.27 3.33 16.69
N LYS A 163 -2.55 3.09 17.76
CA LYS A 163 -1.26 3.75 18.04
C LYS A 163 -0.13 2.77 17.79
N ALA A 164 0.90 3.23 17.07
CA ALA A 164 2.13 2.49 16.89
C ALA A 164 2.83 2.23 18.22
N THR A 165 3.30 1.00 18.44
CA THR A 165 4.12 0.65 19.62
C THR A 165 5.53 1.22 19.50
N GLY A 166 5.99 1.41 18.24
CA GLY A 166 7.34 1.80 17.89
C GLY A 166 8.20 0.62 17.42
N TRP A 167 7.76 -0.62 17.61
CA TRP A 167 8.38 -1.78 17.03
C TRP A 167 8.12 -1.84 15.51
N THR A 168 9.15 -2.14 14.75
CA THR A 168 9.05 -2.34 13.29
C THR A 168 9.96 -3.47 12.85
N ALA A 169 9.62 -4.15 11.76
CA ALA A 169 10.54 -5.06 11.08
C ALA A 169 10.59 -4.77 9.59
N LYS A 170 11.78 -4.89 9.00
CA LYS A 170 12.05 -4.65 7.59
C LYS A 170 12.69 -5.87 6.96
N TYR A 171 12.34 -6.11 5.70
CA TYR A 171 12.93 -7.19 4.93
C TYR A 171 14.19 -6.68 4.22
N VAL A 172 15.35 -7.23 4.57
CA VAL A 172 16.65 -6.84 4.02
C VAL A 172 17.45 -8.10 3.74
N ASP A 173 17.98 -8.23 2.53
CA ASP A 173 18.82 -9.34 2.10
C ASP A 173 18.25 -10.75 2.43
N GLY A 174 16.94 -10.91 2.18
CA GLY A 174 16.26 -12.19 2.39
C GLY A 174 15.87 -12.49 3.84
N LYS A 175 16.01 -11.54 4.76
CA LYS A 175 15.68 -11.72 6.19
C LYS A 175 14.88 -10.56 6.76
N TRP A 176 14.05 -10.86 7.73
CA TRP A 176 13.36 -9.83 8.53
C TRP A 176 14.29 -9.36 9.66
N ILE A 177 14.51 -8.05 9.71
CA ILE A 177 15.32 -7.37 10.73
C ILE A 177 14.38 -6.52 11.56
N GLU A 178 14.31 -6.81 12.86
CA GLU A 178 13.49 -6.09 13.82
C GLU A 178 14.21 -4.85 14.35
N ASP A 179 13.47 -3.76 14.50
CA ASP A 179 13.91 -2.54 15.20
C ASP A 179 13.03 -2.35 16.45
N ILE A 180 13.63 -2.59 17.60
CA ILE A 180 12.97 -2.52 18.88
C ILE A 180 13.12 -1.10 19.43
N PRO A 181 12.03 -0.39 19.75
CA PRO A 181 12.12 0.98 20.26
C PRO A 181 12.84 1.00 21.60
N LYS A 182 13.90 1.78 21.69
CA LYS A 182 14.56 2.03 22.97
C LYS A 182 13.55 2.69 23.93
N PRO A 183 13.47 2.26 25.20
CA PRO A 183 12.54 2.85 26.16
C PRO A 183 12.77 4.37 26.24
N LYS A 184 11.75 5.15 25.92
CA LYS A 184 11.83 6.60 26.03
C LYS A 184 12.08 6.95 27.48
N LYS A 185 13.25 7.50 27.81
CA LYS A 185 13.51 8.09 29.14
C LYS A 185 12.38 9.10 29.41
N LYS A 186 11.60 8.86 30.45
CA LYS A 186 10.57 9.82 30.89
C LYS A 186 11.26 11.13 31.19
N VAL A 187 11.15 12.11 30.31
CA VAL A 187 11.57 13.48 30.58
C VAL A 187 10.63 14.00 31.66
N ALA A 188 11.12 14.09 32.87
CA ALA A 188 10.39 14.69 33.98
C ALA A 188 10.02 16.13 33.58
N LYS A 189 8.73 16.41 33.41
CA LYS A 189 8.22 17.77 33.22
C LYS A 189 8.60 18.58 34.46
N LYS A 190 9.63 19.42 34.34
CA LYS A 190 9.89 20.47 35.36
C LYS A 190 8.65 21.35 35.42
N LYS A 191 7.93 21.28 36.55
CA LYS A 191 6.88 22.23 36.90
C LYS A 191 7.51 23.62 36.97
N ALA A 192 7.18 24.48 35.99
CA ALA A 192 7.49 25.90 36.10
C ALA A 192 6.63 26.49 37.20
N THR A 193 7.23 26.81 38.36
CA THR A 193 6.63 27.60 39.41
C THR A 193 6.50 29.04 38.92
N ALA A 194 5.27 29.45 38.61
CA ALA A 194 4.93 30.82 38.29
C ALA A 194 5.08 31.66 39.57
N LYS A 195 6.10 32.48 39.62
CA LYS A 195 6.23 33.57 40.66
C LYS A 195 5.19 34.64 40.33
N LYS A 196 4.18 34.72 41.21
CA LYS A 196 3.20 35.80 41.27
C LYS A 196 3.91 37.06 41.76
N LYS A 197 4.13 38.04 40.92
CA LYS A 197 4.55 39.40 41.31
C LYS A 197 3.28 40.15 41.71
N THR A 198 3.10 40.35 42.99
CA THR A 198 2.18 41.33 43.55
C THR A 198 2.76 42.72 43.36
N ALA A 199 2.11 43.55 42.54
CA ALA A 199 2.39 44.96 42.46
C ALA A 199 1.50 45.70 43.51
N VAL A 200 2.14 46.23 44.52
CA VAL A 200 1.54 47.19 45.45
C VAL A 200 1.55 48.54 44.74
N LYS A 201 0.39 49.17 44.62
CA LYS A 201 0.22 50.58 44.27
C LYS A 201 0.03 51.33 45.56
N GLU A 202 0.97 52.20 45.89
CA GLU A 202 0.76 53.33 46.79
C GLU A 202 0.74 54.62 45.99
N LYS A 203 -0.29 55.39 46.33
CA LYS A 203 -0.54 56.83 46.09
C LYS A 203 -0.40 57.36 44.68
#